data_390d57966f30a5b5398ad6acc878cc65
#
_entry.id   390d57966f30a5b5398ad6acc878cc65
#
_cell.length_a   1.000
_cell.length_b   1.000
_cell.length_c   1.000
_cell.angle_alpha   90.00
_cell.angle_beta   90.00
_cell.angle_gamma   90.00
#
_symmetry.space_group_name_H-M   'P 1'
#
loop_
_entity.id
_entity.type
_entity.pdbx_description
1 polymer ?
#
loop_
_entity_poly.entity_id
_entity_poly.type
_entity_poly.pdbx_seq_one_letter_code
_entity_poly.pdbx_strand_id
1 'polypeptide(L)'
;MKKRSYLSILVAGAMCAGLILSGCSSEGGKEPADSNSPAPQVSTSPESEYPDQAAADNVAALIDAIYVQQRTEDTDAQCTAAKEAWDALTDAQKELVSGEFADPDYFGRDTGDASLDDPRNQDDIGENELLVVSFGTSFNDSRVADIKSIEDALQAAYPDWSVRRAFTAQIIINHVQARDGEYIDNMDQALERAVANGVKNLVI
;
A
#
# COMPACT_ATOMS: atom_id res chain seq x y z
N MET A 1 20.51 -28.66 21.21
CA MET A 1 20.25 -27.33 21.79
C MET A 1 21.46 -26.45 21.53
N LYS A 2 21.40 -25.54 20.55
CA LYS A 2 22.41 -24.50 20.30
C LYS A 2 21.71 -23.15 20.24
N LYS A 3 21.91 -22.35 21.29
CA LYS A 3 21.45 -20.95 21.39
C LYS A 3 22.27 -20.11 20.43
N ARG A 4 21.65 -19.40 19.51
CA ARG A 4 22.27 -18.33 18.74
C ARG A 4 21.94 -17.00 19.40
N SER A 5 22.97 -16.33 19.89
CA SER A 5 22.92 -14.97 20.42
C SER A 5 22.87 -13.99 19.25
N TYR A 6 21.87 -13.10 19.28
CA TYR A 6 21.85 -11.96 18.37
C TYR A 6 22.57 -10.78 19.04
N LEU A 7 23.58 -10.29 18.35
CA LEU A 7 24.39 -9.16 18.74
C LEU A 7 23.72 -7.87 18.22
N SER A 8 23.19 -7.08 19.14
CA SER A 8 22.62 -5.76 18.83
C SER A 8 23.75 -4.76 18.59
N ILE A 9 23.80 -4.17 17.41
CA ILE A 9 24.71 -3.07 17.09
C ILE A 9 23.95 -1.76 17.31
N LEU A 10 24.33 -1.04 18.37
CA LEU A 10 23.95 0.33 18.66
C LEU A 10 24.87 1.26 17.85
N VAL A 11 24.31 2.01 16.90
CA VAL A 11 25.01 3.09 16.23
C VAL A 11 24.63 4.40 16.89
N ALA A 12 25.54 4.98 17.63
CA ALA A 12 25.45 6.31 18.23
C ALA A 12 25.87 7.35 17.17
N GLY A 13 24.93 8.19 16.71
CA GLY A 13 25.21 9.31 15.84
C GLY A 13 25.55 10.57 16.65
N ALA A 14 26.72 11.12 16.40
CA ALA A 14 27.26 12.29 17.07
C ALA A 14 26.66 13.59 16.50
N MET A 15 26.19 14.46 17.40
CA MET A 15 25.85 15.86 17.13
C MET A 15 27.11 16.68 16.91
N CYS A 16 27.17 17.41 15.79
CA CYS A 16 28.10 18.52 15.64
C CYS A 16 27.35 19.86 15.73
N ALA A 17 27.55 20.53 16.85
CA ALA A 17 27.19 21.93 17.03
C ALA A 17 28.31 22.80 16.48
N GLY A 18 28.03 23.63 15.47
CA GLY A 18 28.93 24.64 14.94
C GLY A 18 28.50 26.06 15.37
N LEU A 19 29.17 26.61 16.35
CA LEU A 19 29.14 28.02 16.72
C LEU A 19 30.08 28.80 15.82
N ILE A 20 29.61 29.81 15.14
CA ILE A 20 30.47 30.85 14.54
C ILE A 20 30.11 32.20 15.16
N LEU A 21 30.99 32.66 16.01
CA LEU A 21 31.14 34.04 16.50
C LEU A 21 32.14 34.77 15.61
N SER A 22 31.85 36.01 15.32
CA SER A 22 32.83 37.13 15.13
C SER A 22 32.34 38.09 14.08
N GLY A 23 32.36 39.34 14.19
CA GLY A 23 33.02 40.29 15.05
C GLY A 23 32.72 41.70 14.59
N CYS A 24 32.77 42.62 15.51
CA CYS A 24 32.59 44.07 15.37
C CYS A 24 33.71 44.77 14.64
N SER A 25 33.39 45.91 14.00
CA SER A 25 34.06 47.23 14.15
C SER A 25 33.35 48.25 13.25
N SER A 26 32.68 49.27 13.79
CA SER A 26 32.98 50.66 14.11
C SER A 26 33.41 51.47 12.84
N GLU A 27 32.84 52.58 12.46
CA GLU A 27 32.65 53.89 13.07
C GLU A 27 31.86 54.83 12.16
N GLY A 28 30.95 55.64 12.75
CA GLY A 28 30.90 57.07 12.55
C GLY A 28 29.95 57.67 11.51
N GLY A 29 28.88 58.36 11.98
CA GLY A 29 28.28 59.45 11.21
C GLY A 29 26.77 59.61 11.30
N LYS A 30 26.32 60.35 12.31
CA LYS A 30 25.13 61.26 12.42
C LYS A 30 23.85 61.02 11.60
N GLU A 31 22.77 60.93 12.40
CA GLU A 31 21.31 61.06 12.16
C GLU A 31 20.88 62.24 11.24
N PRO A 32 19.57 62.26 10.75
CA PRO A 32 18.38 62.04 11.57
C PRO A 32 17.26 61.24 10.91
N ALA A 33 16.49 60.61 11.79
CA ALA A 33 15.07 60.22 11.78
C ALA A 33 14.27 60.23 10.47
N ASP A 34 13.82 59.06 10.06
CA ASP A 34 12.42 58.87 9.70
C ASP A 34 11.93 57.48 10.10
N SER A 35 10.77 57.51 10.77
CA SER A 35 10.10 56.38 11.41
C SER A 35 9.34 55.62 10.35
N ASN A 36 9.82 54.42 9.99
CA ASN A 36 8.93 53.36 9.51
C ASN A 36 9.62 51.99 9.67
N SER A 37 9.43 51.40 10.84
CA SER A 37 9.85 50.00 11.12
C SER A 37 8.79 49.07 10.57
N PRO A 38 9.05 48.25 9.57
CA PRO A 38 8.16 47.14 9.26
C PRO A 38 8.29 46.10 10.37
N ALA A 39 7.16 45.69 10.90
CA ALA A 39 7.03 44.58 11.86
C ALA A 39 7.74 43.32 11.35
N PRO A 40 8.25 42.46 12.23
CA PRO A 40 8.85 41.21 11.80
C PRO A 40 7.79 40.36 11.07
N GLN A 41 8.03 40.12 9.79
CA GLN A 41 7.29 39.12 9.05
C GLN A 41 7.56 37.77 9.72
N VAL A 42 6.56 37.25 10.38
CA VAL A 42 6.51 35.85 10.77
C VAL A 42 6.56 35.05 9.46
N SER A 43 7.68 34.41 9.22
CA SER A 43 7.81 33.41 8.15
C SER A 43 6.89 32.25 8.51
N THR A 44 5.63 32.34 8.11
CA THR A 44 4.77 31.17 8.02
C THR A 44 5.36 30.31 6.93
N SER A 45 5.79 29.10 7.29
CA SER A 45 6.00 28.00 6.34
C SER A 45 4.81 28.01 5.36
N PRO A 46 5.02 27.77 4.07
CA PRO A 46 3.92 27.67 3.14
C PRO A 46 3.08 26.45 3.57
N GLU A 47 2.05 26.72 4.35
CA GLU A 47 0.91 25.84 4.47
C GLU A 47 0.33 25.78 3.06
N SER A 48 0.30 24.58 2.50
CA SER A 48 0.01 24.24 1.11
C SER A 48 -0.97 25.24 0.46
N GLU A 49 -0.50 26.01 -0.52
CA GLU A 49 -1.30 26.97 -1.29
C GLU A 49 -2.41 26.25 -2.10
N TYR A 50 -2.40 24.90 -2.10
CA TYR A 50 -3.32 24.01 -2.80
C TYR A 50 -3.67 22.79 -1.91
N PRO A 51 -4.65 22.88 -1.00
CA PRO A 51 -5.03 21.76 -0.12
C PRO A 51 -5.50 20.52 -0.90
N ASP A 52 -6.09 20.72 -2.08
CA ASP A 52 -6.53 19.61 -2.93
C ASP A 52 -5.35 18.82 -3.50
N GLN A 53 -4.27 19.51 -3.90
CA GLN A 53 -3.05 18.84 -4.37
C GLN A 53 -2.39 18.07 -3.23
N ALA A 54 -2.33 18.63 -2.02
CA ALA A 54 -1.74 17.95 -0.87
C ALA A 54 -2.51 16.66 -0.48
N ALA A 55 -3.83 16.68 -0.61
CA ALA A 55 -4.65 15.49 -0.38
C ALA A 55 -4.38 14.42 -1.45
N ALA A 56 -4.29 14.81 -2.71
CA ALA A 56 -3.95 13.91 -3.83
C ALA A 56 -2.54 13.33 -3.71
N ASP A 57 -1.54 14.16 -3.35
CA ASP A 57 -0.16 13.73 -3.16
C ASP A 57 -0.02 12.70 -2.01
N ASN A 58 -0.80 12.87 -0.94
CA ASN A 58 -0.84 11.89 0.15
C ASN A 58 -1.36 10.54 -0.33
N VAL A 59 -2.42 10.52 -1.12
CA VAL A 59 -2.97 9.27 -1.69
C VAL A 59 -1.97 8.65 -2.66
N ALA A 60 -1.34 9.43 -3.53
CA ALA A 60 -0.30 8.96 -4.43
C ALA A 60 0.84 8.27 -3.67
N ALA A 61 1.31 8.86 -2.57
CA ALA A 61 2.36 8.26 -1.74
C ALA A 61 1.92 6.95 -1.07
N LEU A 62 0.65 6.83 -0.66
CA LEU A 62 0.10 5.58 -0.10
C LEU A 62 0.00 4.49 -1.17
N ILE A 63 -0.41 4.82 -2.40
CA ILE A 63 -0.45 3.88 -3.52
C ILE A 63 0.97 3.42 -3.89
N ASP A 64 1.93 4.34 -4.00
CA ASP A 64 3.32 4.01 -4.31
C ASP A 64 3.91 3.07 -3.25
N ALA A 65 3.55 3.24 -1.98
CA ALA A 65 4.01 2.39 -0.88
C ALA A 65 3.49 0.94 -0.94
N ILE A 66 2.31 0.70 -1.54
CA ILE A 66 1.75 -0.65 -1.70
C ILE A 66 2.10 -1.31 -3.05
N TYR A 67 2.78 -0.59 -3.94
CA TYR A 67 3.24 -1.12 -5.23
C TYR A 67 4.54 -1.92 -5.05
N VAL A 68 4.47 -2.99 -4.28
CA VAL A 68 5.62 -3.81 -3.87
C VAL A 68 5.37 -5.30 -4.11
N GLN A 69 6.45 -6.06 -4.36
CA GLN A 69 6.38 -7.50 -4.60
C GLN A 69 6.49 -8.33 -3.32
N GLN A 70 6.85 -7.71 -2.20
CA GLN A 70 6.99 -8.39 -0.92
C GLN A 70 5.87 -7.97 0.03
N ARG A 71 5.18 -8.98 0.59
CA ARG A 71 4.25 -8.78 1.69
C ARG A 71 5.03 -8.64 3.01
N THR A 72 4.59 -7.71 3.85
CA THR A 72 5.06 -7.51 5.23
C THR A 72 3.87 -7.60 6.19
N GLU A 73 4.14 -7.56 7.49
CA GLU A 73 3.09 -7.52 8.53
C GLU A 73 2.20 -6.27 8.42
N ASP A 74 2.72 -5.17 7.82
CA ASP A 74 2.01 -3.90 7.68
C ASP A 74 1.18 -3.81 6.38
N THR A 75 1.32 -4.75 5.46
CA THR A 75 0.72 -4.66 4.11
C THR A 75 -0.80 -4.46 4.15
N ASP A 76 -1.52 -5.20 5.00
CA ASP A 76 -2.98 -5.07 5.08
C ASP A 76 -3.41 -3.70 5.60
N ALA A 77 -2.68 -3.17 6.59
CA ALA A 77 -2.93 -1.84 7.13
C ALA A 77 -2.62 -0.76 6.09
N GLN A 78 -1.56 -0.93 5.30
CA GLN A 78 -1.19 0.00 4.22
C GLN A 78 -2.24 0.00 3.10
N CYS A 79 -2.74 -1.17 2.68
CA CYS A 79 -3.81 -1.26 1.69
C CYS A 79 -5.11 -0.61 2.19
N THR A 80 -5.46 -0.84 3.46
CA THR A 80 -6.63 -0.20 4.08
C THR A 80 -6.48 1.32 4.13
N ALA A 81 -5.32 1.81 4.53
CA ALA A 81 -5.05 3.26 4.59
C ALA A 81 -5.11 3.91 3.21
N ALA A 82 -4.58 3.25 2.16
CA ALA A 82 -4.68 3.75 0.79
C ALA A 82 -6.14 3.83 0.31
N LYS A 83 -6.95 2.79 0.61
CA LYS A 83 -8.38 2.79 0.30
C LYS A 83 -9.14 3.90 0.99
N GLU A 84 -8.98 4.03 2.30
CA GLU A 84 -9.67 5.04 3.10
C GLU A 84 -9.31 6.45 2.65
N ALA A 85 -8.02 6.69 2.35
CA ALA A 85 -7.57 7.98 1.87
C ALA A 85 -8.11 8.31 0.47
N TRP A 86 -8.18 7.33 -0.45
CA TRP A 86 -8.80 7.48 -1.77
C TRP A 86 -10.30 7.75 -1.67
N ASP A 87 -11.02 7.00 -0.83
CA ASP A 87 -12.46 7.14 -0.65
C ASP A 87 -12.85 8.50 -0.04
N ALA A 88 -11.92 9.13 0.70
CA ALA A 88 -12.11 10.45 1.28
C ALA A 88 -11.92 11.60 0.27
N LEU A 89 -11.31 11.35 -0.90
CA LEU A 89 -11.10 12.38 -1.93
C LEU A 89 -12.39 12.72 -2.65
N THR A 90 -12.54 13.99 -3.00
CA THR A 90 -13.52 14.43 -4.00
C THR A 90 -13.11 13.98 -5.41
N ASP A 91 -14.06 13.96 -6.36
CA ASP A 91 -13.73 13.58 -7.74
C ASP A 91 -12.65 14.50 -8.36
N ALA A 92 -12.70 15.80 -8.05
CA ALA A 92 -11.68 16.74 -8.51
C ALA A 92 -10.28 16.45 -7.93
N GLN A 93 -10.19 16.01 -6.68
CA GLN A 93 -8.93 15.61 -6.05
C GLN A 93 -8.40 14.28 -6.61
N LYS A 94 -9.28 13.35 -6.94
CA LYS A 94 -8.89 12.08 -7.57
C LYS A 94 -8.18 12.28 -8.91
N GLU A 95 -8.62 13.25 -9.70
CA GLU A 95 -7.97 13.62 -10.98
C GLU A 95 -6.55 14.23 -10.80
N LEU A 96 -6.21 14.66 -9.59
CA LEU A 96 -4.89 15.21 -9.27
C LEU A 96 -3.91 14.15 -8.75
N VAL A 97 -4.36 12.92 -8.50
CA VAL A 97 -3.50 11.84 -7.98
C VAL A 97 -2.46 11.48 -9.03
N SER A 98 -1.18 11.65 -8.70
CA SER A 98 -0.07 11.34 -9.59
C SER A 98 1.19 11.02 -8.78
N GLY A 99 1.75 9.83 -8.98
CA GLY A 99 2.93 9.32 -8.30
C GLY A 99 3.82 8.52 -9.24
N GLU A 100 4.75 7.77 -8.72
CA GLU A 100 5.61 6.88 -9.52
C GLU A 100 4.79 5.74 -10.12
N PHE A 101 3.89 5.15 -9.31
CA PHE A 101 2.99 4.05 -9.70
C PHE A 101 1.52 4.46 -9.59
N ALA A 102 1.23 5.56 -8.92
CA ALA A 102 -0.11 6.10 -8.78
C ALA A 102 -0.45 7.00 -9.95
N ASP A 103 -1.60 6.78 -10.55
CA ASP A 103 -2.21 7.63 -11.55
C ASP A 103 -3.72 7.79 -11.24
N PRO A 104 -4.44 8.73 -11.90
CA PRO A 104 -5.87 8.91 -11.66
C PRO A 104 -6.72 7.66 -11.91
N ASP A 105 -6.24 6.74 -12.76
CA ASP A 105 -6.93 5.50 -13.10
C ASP A 105 -6.66 4.35 -12.13
N TYR A 106 -5.72 4.49 -11.18
CA TYR A 106 -5.28 3.38 -10.33
C TYR A 106 -6.44 2.71 -9.59
N PHE A 107 -7.28 3.52 -8.92
CA PHE A 107 -8.49 3.04 -8.26
C PHE A 107 -9.77 3.42 -9.00
N GLY A 108 -9.75 4.49 -9.79
CA GLY A 108 -10.93 5.03 -10.47
C GLY A 108 -11.30 4.33 -11.76
N ARG A 109 -10.44 3.47 -12.32
CA ARG A 109 -10.72 2.79 -13.57
C ARG A 109 -11.84 1.76 -13.42
N ASP A 110 -12.83 1.83 -14.30
CA ASP A 110 -13.85 0.78 -14.39
C ASP A 110 -13.18 -0.53 -14.88
N THR A 111 -13.20 -1.55 -14.04
CA THR A 111 -12.62 -2.88 -14.31
C THR A 111 -13.64 -3.98 -14.11
N GLY A 112 -14.93 -3.63 -13.99
CA GLY A 112 -16.03 -4.56 -13.73
C GLY A 112 -16.42 -4.65 -12.26
N ASP A 113 -17.40 -5.51 -11.99
CA ASP A 113 -18.01 -5.69 -10.68
C ASP A 113 -17.24 -6.73 -9.85
N ALA A 114 -16.53 -6.29 -8.82
CA ALA A 114 -15.80 -7.14 -7.89
C ALA A 114 -16.71 -8.14 -7.17
N SER A 115 -17.98 -7.79 -6.90
CA SER A 115 -18.92 -8.67 -6.18
C SER A 115 -19.29 -9.95 -6.93
N LEU A 116 -18.96 -10.04 -8.21
CA LEU A 116 -19.17 -11.26 -9.02
C LEU A 116 -18.03 -12.27 -8.88
N ASP A 117 -16.91 -11.87 -8.28
CA ASP A 117 -15.78 -12.77 -7.99
C ASP A 117 -15.96 -13.49 -6.64
N ASP A 118 -15.17 -14.53 -6.45
CA ASP A 118 -15.00 -15.25 -5.18
C ASP A 118 -13.49 -15.37 -4.94
N PRO A 119 -12.94 -14.74 -3.91
CA PRO A 119 -11.50 -14.78 -3.63
C PRO A 119 -10.98 -16.19 -3.27
N ARG A 120 -11.86 -17.13 -2.99
CA ARG A 120 -11.57 -18.55 -2.68
C ARG A 120 -10.46 -18.71 -1.64
N ASN A 121 -10.57 -17.94 -0.56
CA ASN A 121 -9.65 -17.93 0.59
C ASN A 121 -10.29 -18.46 1.88
N GLN A 122 -11.29 -19.32 1.75
CA GLN A 122 -12.01 -19.94 2.86
C GLN A 122 -11.09 -20.78 3.76
N ASP A 123 -11.47 -20.89 5.05
CA ASP A 123 -10.73 -21.68 6.04
C ASP A 123 -11.24 -23.12 6.18
N ASP A 124 -12.46 -23.45 5.78
CA ASP A 124 -12.99 -24.80 5.85
C ASP A 124 -12.58 -25.61 4.59
N ILE A 125 -11.32 -26.00 4.53
CA ILE A 125 -10.73 -26.63 3.34
C ILE A 125 -10.97 -28.15 3.29
N GLY A 126 -10.98 -28.83 4.43
CA GLY A 126 -11.05 -30.28 4.50
C GLY A 126 -9.70 -30.97 4.23
N GLU A 127 -9.74 -32.26 3.84
CA GLU A 127 -8.52 -33.06 3.65
C GLU A 127 -7.89 -32.92 2.27
N ASN A 128 -8.66 -32.53 1.27
CA ASN A 128 -8.23 -32.46 -0.13
C ASN A 128 -8.39 -31.06 -0.70
N GLU A 129 -7.34 -30.53 -1.27
CA GLU A 129 -7.30 -29.17 -1.84
C GLU A 129 -6.72 -29.15 -3.26
N LEU A 130 -7.38 -28.42 -4.14
CA LEU A 130 -6.86 -27.93 -5.42
C LEU A 130 -6.54 -26.44 -5.26
N LEU A 131 -5.27 -26.11 -5.20
CA LEU A 131 -4.81 -24.73 -5.12
C LEU A 131 -4.51 -24.21 -6.53
N VAL A 132 -5.37 -23.35 -7.06
CA VAL A 132 -5.19 -22.72 -8.37
C VAL A 132 -4.29 -21.51 -8.22
N VAL A 133 -3.10 -21.61 -8.81
CA VAL A 133 -2.07 -20.57 -8.73
C VAL A 133 -1.95 -19.85 -10.06
N SER A 134 -2.03 -18.53 -10.03
CA SER A 134 -1.84 -17.69 -11.21
C SER A 134 -1.04 -16.42 -10.87
N PHE A 135 -0.62 -15.68 -11.91
CA PHE A 135 -0.03 -14.35 -11.69
C PHE A 135 -1.05 -13.39 -11.07
N GLY A 136 -2.31 -13.53 -11.48
CA GLY A 136 -3.41 -12.68 -11.06
C GLY A 136 -3.69 -11.53 -12.03
N THR A 137 -4.79 -10.87 -11.80
CA THR A 137 -5.19 -9.64 -12.49
C THR A 137 -5.98 -8.73 -11.56
N SER A 138 -5.76 -7.42 -11.64
CA SER A 138 -6.55 -6.42 -10.94
C SER A 138 -7.86 -6.07 -11.68
N PHE A 139 -8.04 -6.52 -12.92
CA PHE A 139 -9.27 -6.31 -13.68
C PHE A 139 -10.35 -7.30 -13.24
N ASN A 140 -11.44 -6.80 -12.67
CA ASN A 140 -12.54 -7.60 -12.13
C ASN A 140 -13.19 -8.46 -13.20
N ASP A 141 -13.49 -7.90 -14.38
CA ASP A 141 -14.09 -8.66 -15.48
C ASP A 141 -13.21 -9.83 -15.93
N SER A 142 -11.89 -9.62 -16.03
CA SER A 142 -10.95 -10.69 -16.38
C SER A 142 -10.82 -11.74 -15.28
N ARG A 143 -10.86 -11.33 -14.00
CA ARG A 143 -10.85 -12.31 -12.90
C ARG A 143 -12.07 -13.22 -12.96
N VAL A 144 -13.26 -12.64 -13.18
CA VAL A 144 -14.51 -13.40 -13.27
C VAL A 144 -14.56 -14.27 -14.52
N ALA A 145 -14.23 -13.70 -15.70
CA ALA A 145 -14.34 -14.40 -16.97
C ALA A 145 -13.32 -15.53 -17.14
N ASP A 146 -12.09 -15.32 -16.68
CA ASP A 146 -10.99 -16.23 -16.94
C ASP A 146 -10.65 -17.07 -15.70
N ILE A 147 -10.25 -16.44 -14.59
CA ILE A 147 -9.74 -17.15 -13.41
C ILE A 147 -10.86 -17.91 -12.71
N LYS A 148 -11.91 -17.20 -12.32
CA LYS A 148 -13.06 -17.80 -11.63
C LYS A 148 -13.72 -18.89 -12.46
N SER A 149 -13.83 -18.73 -13.78
CA SER A 149 -14.42 -19.75 -14.65
C SER A 149 -13.63 -21.06 -14.65
N ILE A 150 -12.30 -21.00 -14.58
CA ILE A 150 -11.44 -22.18 -14.46
C ILE A 150 -11.65 -22.83 -13.09
N GLU A 151 -11.68 -22.05 -12.03
CA GLU A 151 -11.87 -22.52 -10.66
C GLU A 151 -13.26 -23.16 -10.46
N ASP A 152 -14.30 -22.56 -11.04
CA ASP A 152 -15.66 -23.11 -11.02
C ASP A 152 -15.73 -24.44 -11.78
N ALA A 153 -15.04 -24.56 -12.92
CA ALA A 153 -14.97 -25.82 -13.66
C ALA A 153 -14.23 -26.92 -12.89
N LEU A 154 -13.15 -26.56 -12.19
CA LEU A 154 -12.42 -27.47 -11.31
C LEU A 154 -13.30 -27.91 -10.13
N GLN A 155 -13.99 -26.99 -9.48
CA GLN A 155 -14.90 -27.30 -8.39
C GLN A 155 -16.04 -28.24 -8.83
N ALA A 156 -16.56 -28.02 -10.03
CA ALA A 156 -17.59 -28.90 -10.60
C ALA A 156 -17.06 -30.31 -10.95
N ALA A 157 -15.81 -30.41 -11.41
CA ALA A 157 -15.16 -31.67 -11.74
C ALA A 157 -14.71 -32.47 -10.51
N TYR A 158 -14.39 -31.78 -9.41
CA TYR A 158 -13.87 -32.35 -8.16
C TYR A 158 -14.70 -31.88 -6.96
N PRO A 159 -15.99 -32.31 -6.84
CA PRO A 159 -16.89 -31.77 -5.82
C PRO A 159 -16.47 -32.07 -4.38
N ASP A 160 -15.65 -33.13 -4.18
CA ASP A 160 -15.14 -33.55 -2.85
C ASP A 160 -13.79 -32.86 -2.49
N TRP A 161 -13.32 -31.96 -3.33
CA TRP A 161 -12.11 -31.18 -3.12
C TRP A 161 -12.46 -29.71 -2.92
N SER A 162 -11.75 -29.02 -2.05
CA SER A 162 -11.83 -27.57 -1.96
C SER A 162 -10.96 -26.93 -3.04
N VAL A 163 -11.55 -26.10 -3.87
CA VAL A 163 -10.81 -25.30 -4.84
C VAL A 163 -10.52 -23.94 -4.22
N ARG A 164 -9.24 -23.60 -4.12
CA ARG A 164 -8.77 -22.32 -3.59
C ARG A 164 -7.88 -21.60 -4.58
N ARG A 165 -7.69 -20.30 -4.35
CA ARG A 165 -6.91 -19.39 -5.19
C ARG A 165 -5.66 -18.91 -4.47
N ALA A 166 -4.55 -18.75 -5.23
CA ALA A 166 -3.43 -17.93 -4.83
C ALA A 166 -2.89 -17.14 -6.02
N PHE A 167 -2.49 -15.89 -5.77
CA PHE A 167 -1.79 -15.08 -6.76
C PHE A 167 -0.29 -15.01 -6.42
N THR A 168 0.55 -14.88 -7.47
CA THR A 168 2.00 -14.74 -7.30
C THR A 168 2.47 -13.29 -7.36
N ALA A 169 1.68 -12.37 -7.93
CA ALA A 169 2.02 -10.97 -8.02
C ALA A 169 1.46 -10.18 -6.84
N GLN A 170 2.30 -9.91 -5.84
CA GLN A 170 1.87 -9.18 -4.64
C GLN A 170 1.30 -7.78 -4.95
N ILE A 171 1.84 -7.08 -5.94
CA ILE A 171 1.30 -5.78 -6.37
C ILE A 171 -0.16 -5.86 -6.85
N ILE A 172 -0.55 -6.97 -7.49
CA ILE A 172 -1.94 -7.19 -7.90
C ILE A 172 -2.81 -7.48 -6.68
N ILE A 173 -2.35 -8.31 -5.76
CA ILE A 173 -3.05 -8.59 -4.51
C ILE A 173 -3.30 -7.29 -3.74
N ASN A 174 -2.27 -6.47 -3.56
CA ASN A 174 -2.37 -5.19 -2.87
C ASN A 174 -3.34 -4.23 -3.57
N HIS A 175 -3.31 -4.18 -4.91
CA HIS A 175 -4.22 -3.33 -5.68
C HIS A 175 -5.68 -3.75 -5.49
N VAL A 176 -5.99 -5.05 -5.60
CA VAL A 176 -7.34 -5.58 -5.38
C VAL A 176 -7.81 -5.30 -3.96
N GLN A 177 -6.95 -5.56 -2.96
CA GLN A 177 -7.28 -5.30 -1.57
C GLN A 177 -7.52 -3.81 -1.30
N ALA A 178 -6.66 -2.92 -1.81
CA ALA A 178 -6.79 -1.48 -1.58
C ALA A 178 -7.98 -0.86 -2.34
N ARG A 179 -8.34 -1.36 -3.53
CA ARG A 179 -9.47 -0.83 -4.30
C ARG A 179 -10.79 -1.44 -3.87
N ASP A 180 -10.86 -2.78 -3.82
CA ASP A 180 -12.11 -3.52 -3.68
C ASP A 180 -12.35 -4.01 -2.23
N GLY A 181 -11.31 -4.02 -1.39
CA GLY A 181 -11.36 -4.58 -0.04
C GLY A 181 -11.33 -6.11 -0.01
N GLU A 182 -11.03 -6.76 -1.14
CA GLU A 182 -10.96 -8.22 -1.26
C GLU A 182 -9.58 -8.75 -0.90
N TYR A 183 -9.54 -9.80 -0.10
CA TYR A 183 -8.30 -10.46 0.31
C TYR A 183 -8.07 -11.69 -0.57
N ILE A 184 -7.00 -11.68 -1.35
CA ILE A 184 -6.55 -12.84 -2.12
C ILE A 184 -5.24 -13.33 -1.52
N ASP A 185 -5.15 -14.63 -1.22
CA ASP A 185 -3.94 -15.22 -0.66
C ASP A 185 -2.79 -15.16 -1.68
N ASN A 186 -1.58 -14.84 -1.21
CA ASN A 186 -0.36 -15.19 -1.94
C ASN A 186 0.02 -16.65 -1.66
N MET A 187 1.10 -17.14 -2.29
CA MET A 187 1.52 -18.55 -2.13
C MET A 187 1.80 -18.92 -0.67
N ASP A 188 2.48 -18.06 0.08
CA ASP A 188 2.83 -18.37 1.47
C ASP A 188 1.57 -18.42 2.34
N GLN A 189 0.66 -17.45 2.20
CA GLN A 189 -0.61 -17.43 2.92
C GLN A 189 -1.49 -18.64 2.58
N ALA A 190 -1.58 -19.01 1.29
CA ALA A 190 -2.37 -20.15 0.87
C ALA A 190 -1.83 -21.48 1.44
N LEU A 191 -0.49 -21.66 1.46
CA LEU A 191 0.15 -22.84 2.03
C LEU A 191 0.04 -22.87 3.56
N GLU A 192 0.22 -21.74 4.24
CA GLU A 192 0.01 -21.63 5.69
C GLU A 192 -1.43 -21.99 6.07
N ARG A 193 -2.40 -21.51 5.30
CA ARG A 193 -3.82 -21.82 5.49
C ARG A 193 -4.11 -23.31 5.26
N ALA A 194 -3.53 -23.94 4.24
CA ALA A 194 -3.64 -25.37 4.01
C ALA A 194 -3.10 -26.19 5.20
N VAL A 195 -1.92 -25.80 5.73
CA VAL A 195 -1.33 -26.44 6.93
C VAL A 195 -2.21 -26.23 8.16
N ALA A 196 -2.71 -25.03 8.39
CA ALA A 196 -3.58 -24.70 9.53
C ALA A 196 -4.89 -25.50 9.51
N ASN A 197 -5.42 -25.80 8.31
CA ASN A 197 -6.64 -26.59 8.12
C ASN A 197 -6.39 -28.11 8.08
N GLY A 198 -5.15 -28.56 8.17
CA GLY A 198 -4.82 -29.99 8.20
C GLY A 198 -5.02 -30.70 6.87
N VAL A 199 -4.86 -30.01 5.76
CA VAL A 199 -4.91 -30.56 4.40
C VAL A 199 -3.92 -31.71 4.27
N LYS A 200 -4.38 -32.87 3.76
CA LYS A 200 -3.56 -34.06 3.57
C LYS A 200 -3.11 -34.23 2.12
N ASN A 201 -3.95 -33.85 1.20
CA ASN A 201 -3.71 -33.97 -0.23
C ASN A 201 -3.86 -32.59 -0.86
N LEU A 202 -2.73 -32.01 -1.27
CA LEU A 202 -2.66 -30.74 -1.96
C LEU A 202 -2.18 -30.96 -3.40
N VAL A 203 -2.93 -30.44 -4.35
CA VAL A 203 -2.57 -30.37 -5.77
C VAL A 203 -2.49 -28.90 -6.16
N ILE A 204 -1.40 -28.52 -6.86
CA ILE A 204 -1.13 -27.15 -7.31
C ILE A 204 -1.00 -27.14 -8.84
#